data_4b2739a56148611356b2fda7f8664b1e
#
_entry.id   4b2739a56148611356b2fda7f8664b1e
#
_cell.length_a   1.000
_cell.length_b   1.000
_cell.length_c   1.000
_cell.angle_alpha   90.00
_cell.angle_beta   90.00
_cell.angle_gamma   90.00
#
_symmetry.space_group_name_H-M   'P 1'
#
loop_
_entity.id
_entity.type
_entity.pdbx_description
1 polymer ?
#
loop_
_entity_poly.entity_id
_entity_poly.type
_entity_poly.pdbx_seq_one_letter_code
_entity_poly.pdbx_strand_id
1 'polypeptide(L)'
;MVIEPEALLLKPFKQIWQRDRSQNKYKAMMELGFIYFFCDPRSDYQYLTDKEQRKQAIKEGEGLPEKWEPDKVVLAAMEFYNSFKPTSVLLLEDTRYAVDKLRKLLRDIDLTQTDDKGKPIYTLNTITATIKQVPSLVKDLDDAEKAIAKESMVAGKMRGQGEKTIMEDELNI
;
A
#
# COMPACT_ATOMS: atom_id res chain seq x y z
N MET A 1 -14.86 -7.57 5.34
CA MET A 1 -14.23 -6.36 5.94
C MET A 1 -15.22 -5.75 6.94
N VAL A 2 -14.76 -5.36 8.14
CA VAL A 2 -15.56 -4.62 9.12
C VAL A 2 -15.12 -3.16 9.07
N ILE A 3 -16.07 -2.24 8.90
CA ILE A 3 -15.81 -0.80 8.92
C ILE A 3 -16.01 -0.32 10.34
N GLU A 4 -14.98 0.25 10.94
CA GLU A 4 -15.09 0.84 12.28
C GLU A 4 -15.99 2.10 12.21
N PRO A 5 -16.96 2.25 13.13
CA PRO A 5 -17.87 3.40 13.13
C PRO A 5 -17.16 4.75 13.18
N GLU A 6 -15.99 4.81 13.81
CA GLU A 6 -15.15 6.00 13.92
C GLU A 6 -14.67 6.51 12.56
N ALA A 7 -14.41 5.61 11.62
CA ALA A 7 -14.02 5.98 10.25
C ALA A 7 -15.13 6.78 9.55
N LEU A 8 -16.40 6.50 9.87
CA LEU A 8 -17.55 7.20 9.30
C LEU A 8 -17.80 8.59 9.92
N LEU A 9 -17.05 8.98 10.96
CA LEU A 9 -17.04 10.34 11.46
C LEU A 9 -16.26 11.29 10.54
N LEU A 10 -15.34 10.76 9.76
CA LEU A 10 -14.53 11.54 8.83
C LEU A 10 -15.35 11.89 7.57
N LYS A 11 -15.39 13.19 7.25
CA LYS A 11 -16.28 13.75 6.21
C LYS A 11 -16.23 13.01 4.87
N PRO A 12 -15.06 12.67 4.28
CA PRO A 12 -15.01 12.01 2.98
C PRO A 12 -15.63 10.59 2.99
N PHE A 13 -15.37 9.81 4.04
CA PHE A 13 -15.93 8.46 4.17
C PHE A 13 -17.42 8.50 4.52
N LYS A 14 -17.83 9.46 5.35
CA LYS A 14 -19.24 9.71 5.63
C LYS A 14 -20.03 10.03 4.36
N GLN A 15 -19.47 10.80 3.42
CA GLN A 15 -20.13 11.12 2.15
C GLN A 15 -20.37 9.86 1.31
N ILE A 16 -19.41 8.94 1.24
CA ILE A 16 -19.57 7.65 0.55
C ILE A 16 -20.71 6.86 1.20
N TRP A 17 -20.72 6.77 2.52
CA TRP A 17 -21.74 6.05 3.27
C TRP A 17 -23.15 6.64 3.11
N GLN A 18 -23.27 7.96 3.19
CA GLN A 18 -24.57 8.65 3.13
C GLN A 18 -25.19 8.62 1.74
N ARG A 19 -24.40 8.71 0.67
CA ARG A 19 -24.91 8.69 -0.71
C ARG A 19 -25.43 7.32 -1.15
N ASP A 20 -24.99 6.26 -0.49
CA ASP A 20 -25.42 4.91 -0.82
C ASP A 20 -26.86 4.66 -0.36
N ARG A 21 -27.71 4.24 -1.32
CA ARG A 21 -29.10 3.84 -1.11
C ARG A 21 -29.32 2.35 -1.28
N SER A 22 -28.25 1.58 -1.48
CA SER A 22 -28.33 0.14 -1.64
C SER A 22 -28.71 -0.55 -0.33
N GLN A 23 -29.26 -1.74 -0.45
CA GLN A 23 -29.56 -2.58 0.70
C GLN A 23 -28.26 -2.88 1.47
N ASN A 24 -28.32 -2.75 2.79
CA ASN A 24 -27.17 -2.98 3.70
C ASN A 24 -25.91 -2.15 3.38
N LYS A 25 -26.05 -1.02 2.67
CA LYS A 25 -24.91 -0.17 2.29
C LYS A 25 -23.82 -0.92 1.50
N TYR A 26 -24.23 -1.88 0.70
CA TYR A 26 -23.31 -2.75 -0.03
C TYR A 26 -22.34 -1.99 -0.93
N LYS A 27 -22.86 -0.99 -1.66
CA LYS A 27 -22.03 -0.16 -2.55
C LYS A 27 -20.99 0.65 -1.75
N ALA A 28 -21.40 1.27 -0.64
CA ALA A 28 -20.48 2.01 0.23
C ALA A 28 -19.42 1.10 0.83
N MET A 29 -19.78 -0.12 1.22
CA MET A 29 -18.82 -1.10 1.74
C MET A 29 -17.78 -1.50 0.68
N MET A 30 -18.20 -1.68 -0.56
CA MET A 30 -17.28 -1.98 -1.67
C MET A 30 -16.34 -0.80 -1.94
N GLU A 31 -16.86 0.43 -2.00
CA GLU A 31 -16.07 1.63 -2.25
C GLU A 31 -15.07 1.92 -1.12
N LEU A 32 -15.49 1.79 0.13
CA LEU A 32 -14.59 1.92 1.29
C LEU A 32 -13.56 0.79 1.36
N GLY A 33 -13.97 -0.43 1.00
CA GLY A 33 -13.07 -1.57 0.84
C GLY A 33 -11.99 -1.30 -0.19
N PHE A 34 -12.38 -0.80 -1.36
CA PHE A 34 -11.45 -0.43 -2.41
C PHE A 34 -10.43 0.61 -1.92
N ILE A 35 -10.87 1.66 -1.20
CA ILE A 35 -9.96 2.67 -0.63
C ILE A 35 -8.95 2.03 0.31
N TYR A 36 -9.39 1.15 1.21
CA TYR A 36 -8.52 0.43 2.12
C TYR A 36 -7.49 -0.42 1.36
N PHE A 37 -7.95 -1.30 0.47
CA PHE A 37 -7.07 -2.21 -0.26
C PHE A 37 -6.08 -1.47 -1.16
N PHE A 38 -6.48 -0.33 -1.71
CA PHE A 38 -5.63 0.47 -2.58
C PHE A 38 -4.63 1.34 -1.81
N CYS A 39 -5.04 1.94 -0.69
CA CYS A 39 -4.28 2.97 0.01
C CYS A 39 -3.53 2.46 1.25
N ASP A 40 -4.05 1.46 1.99
CA ASP A 40 -3.43 1.03 3.25
C ASP A 40 -2.15 0.23 2.99
N PRO A 41 -1.01 0.60 3.61
CA PRO A 41 0.26 -0.12 3.42
C PRO A 41 0.24 -1.57 3.94
N ARG A 42 -0.75 -1.93 4.76
CA ARG A 42 -0.94 -3.30 5.29
C ARG A 42 -1.82 -4.17 4.41
N SER A 43 -2.35 -3.60 3.34
CA SER A 43 -3.20 -4.34 2.39
C SER A 43 -2.40 -5.41 1.64
N ASP A 44 -3.01 -6.56 1.42
CA ASP A 44 -2.43 -7.67 0.66
C ASP A 44 -2.10 -7.31 -0.80
N TYR A 45 -2.64 -6.21 -1.31
CA TYR A 45 -2.38 -5.73 -2.68
C TYR A 45 -1.21 -4.77 -2.80
N GLN A 46 -0.55 -4.41 -1.69
CA GLN A 46 0.56 -3.43 -1.69
C GLN A 46 1.85 -3.95 -2.34
N TYR A 47 1.97 -5.27 -2.56
CA TYR A 47 3.09 -5.83 -3.33
C TYR A 47 3.04 -5.42 -4.82
N LEU A 48 1.88 -5.03 -5.34
CA LEU A 48 1.73 -4.50 -6.69
C LEU A 48 2.09 -3.01 -6.70
N THR A 49 3.28 -2.69 -7.18
CA THR A 49 3.79 -1.31 -7.23
C THR A 49 3.12 -0.47 -8.32
N ASP A 50 2.70 -1.12 -9.41
CA ASP A 50 1.94 -0.48 -10.49
C ASP A 50 0.49 -0.25 -10.06
N LYS A 51 0.06 1.02 -10.11
CA LYS A 51 -1.26 1.44 -9.63
C LYS A 51 -2.41 0.85 -10.46
N GLU A 52 -2.24 0.70 -11.77
CA GLU A 52 -3.28 0.13 -12.62
C GLU A 52 -3.40 -1.37 -12.41
N GLN A 53 -2.26 -2.08 -12.28
CA GLN A 53 -2.26 -3.51 -11.94
C GLN A 53 -2.88 -3.74 -10.56
N ARG A 54 -2.56 -2.90 -9.58
CA ARG A 54 -3.16 -2.96 -8.23
C ARG A 54 -4.66 -2.75 -8.28
N LYS A 55 -5.13 -1.72 -9.00
CA LYS A 55 -6.56 -1.46 -9.19
C LYS A 55 -7.29 -2.67 -9.78
N GLN A 56 -6.72 -3.24 -10.84
CA GLN A 56 -7.30 -4.40 -11.50
C GLN A 56 -7.34 -5.63 -10.58
N ALA A 57 -6.26 -5.91 -9.87
CA ALA A 57 -6.20 -7.03 -8.93
C ALA A 57 -7.21 -6.89 -7.78
N ILE A 58 -7.44 -5.67 -7.26
CA ILE A 58 -8.47 -5.41 -6.25
C ILE A 58 -9.86 -5.63 -6.85
N LYS A 59 -10.12 -5.15 -8.07
CA LYS A 59 -11.42 -5.36 -8.73
C LYS A 59 -11.74 -6.84 -8.88
N GLU A 60 -10.78 -7.64 -9.30
CA GLU A 60 -10.93 -9.08 -9.47
C GLU A 60 -11.05 -9.82 -8.13
N GLY A 61 -10.18 -9.52 -7.18
CA GLY A 61 -10.13 -10.21 -5.88
C GLY A 61 -11.31 -9.89 -4.97
N GLU A 62 -11.80 -8.65 -5.00
CA GLU A 62 -12.90 -8.19 -4.14
C GLU A 62 -14.27 -8.18 -4.85
N GLY A 63 -14.33 -8.67 -6.09
CA GLY A 63 -15.57 -8.82 -6.85
C GLY A 63 -16.24 -7.50 -7.24
N LEU A 64 -15.44 -6.43 -7.48
CA LEU A 64 -15.97 -5.20 -8.03
C LEU A 64 -16.32 -5.39 -9.52
N PRO A 65 -17.36 -4.67 -10.03
CA PRO A 65 -17.68 -4.73 -11.45
C PRO A 65 -16.49 -4.34 -12.32
N GLU A 66 -16.24 -5.06 -13.40
CA GLU A 66 -15.11 -4.80 -14.31
C GLU A 66 -15.05 -3.34 -14.80
N LYS A 67 -16.23 -2.77 -15.12
CA LYS A 67 -16.38 -1.39 -15.59
C LYS A 67 -16.42 -0.35 -14.47
N TRP A 68 -16.33 -0.79 -13.20
CA TRP A 68 -16.35 0.15 -12.10
C TRP A 68 -15.04 0.96 -12.06
N GLU A 69 -15.18 2.25 -11.85
CA GLU A 69 -14.05 3.17 -11.66
C GLU A 69 -14.34 4.07 -10.46
N PRO A 70 -13.31 4.45 -9.69
CA PRO A 70 -13.48 5.37 -8.58
C PRO A 70 -13.94 6.74 -9.09
N ASP A 71 -15.08 7.20 -8.61
CA ASP A 71 -15.59 8.52 -8.93
C ASP A 71 -14.91 9.62 -8.09
N LYS A 72 -15.29 10.88 -8.33
CA LYS A 72 -14.69 12.04 -7.66
C LYS A 72 -14.77 11.97 -6.13
N VAL A 73 -15.83 11.36 -5.58
CA VAL A 73 -16.01 11.24 -4.12
C VAL A 73 -15.06 10.18 -3.56
N VAL A 74 -14.92 9.05 -4.25
CA VAL A 74 -13.96 7.99 -3.88
C VAL A 74 -12.53 8.50 -4.00
N LEU A 75 -12.19 9.20 -5.10
CA LEU A 75 -10.86 9.78 -5.29
C LEU A 75 -10.51 10.80 -4.20
N ALA A 76 -11.44 11.69 -3.84
CA ALA A 76 -11.24 12.64 -2.74
C ALA A 76 -11.04 11.92 -1.38
N ALA A 77 -11.75 10.82 -1.16
CA ALA A 77 -11.55 10.01 0.03
C ALA A 77 -10.21 9.28 0.04
N MET A 78 -9.71 8.83 -1.11
CA MET A 78 -8.37 8.25 -1.26
C MET A 78 -7.26 9.29 -1.00
N GLU A 79 -7.40 10.50 -1.54
CA GLU A 79 -6.48 11.61 -1.26
C GLU A 79 -6.45 11.95 0.24
N PHE A 80 -7.62 12.04 0.85
CA PHE A 80 -7.74 12.25 2.28
C PHE A 80 -7.08 11.13 3.08
N TYR A 81 -7.29 9.86 2.72
CA TYR A 81 -6.63 8.72 3.37
C TYR A 81 -5.10 8.84 3.26
N ASN A 82 -4.60 9.13 2.07
CA ASN A 82 -3.16 9.26 1.82
C ASN A 82 -2.53 10.45 2.56
N SER A 83 -3.29 11.52 2.85
CA SER A 83 -2.79 12.67 3.61
C SER A 83 -2.41 12.35 5.06
N PHE A 84 -2.90 11.24 5.61
CA PHE A 84 -2.55 10.77 6.96
C PHE A 84 -1.40 9.76 6.98
N LYS A 85 -0.89 9.36 5.81
CA LYS A 85 0.25 8.43 5.78
C LYS A 85 1.48 9.10 6.38
N PRO A 86 2.15 8.45 7.35
CA PRO A 86 3.45 8.91 7.82
C PRO A 86 4.47 8.95 6.67
N THR A 87 5.44 9.84 6.78
CA THR A 87 6.53 9.96 5.79
C THR A 87 7.30 8.65 5.61
N SER A 88 7.45 7.86 6.68
CA SER A 88 8.08 6.53 6.64
C SER A 88 7.35 5.58 5.69
N VAL A 89 6.02 5.59 5.70
CA VAL A 89 5.18 4.77 4.79
C VAL A 89 5.31 5.24 3.35
N LEU A 90 5.28 6.56 3.11
CA LEU A 90 5.46 7.11 1.77
C LEU A 90 6.85 6.75 1.20
N LEU A 91 7.88 6.87 2.01
CA LEU A 91 9.24 6.49 1.61
C LEU A 91 9.36 5.00 1.30
N LEU A 92 8.69 4.14 2.07
CA LEU A 92 8.63 2.71 1.78
C LEU A 92 7.95 2.41 0.43
N GLU A 93 6.82 3.07 0.14
CA GLU A 93 6.12 2.92 -1.14
C GLU A 93 7.00 3.35 -2.32
N ASP A 94 7.70 4.48 -2.18
CA ASP A 94 8.62 5.00 -3.20
C ASP A 94 9.82 4.05 -3.39
N THR A 95 10.35 3.50 -2.31
CA THR A 95 11.47 2.53 -2.36
C THR A 95 11.05 1.24 -3.06
N ARG A 96 9.87 0.69 -2.73
CA ARG A 96 9.32 -0.49 -3.43
C ARG A 96 9.17 -0.23 -4.92
N TYR A 97 8.65 0.92 -5.30
CA TYR A 97 8.51 1.32 -6.70
C TYR A 97 9.86 1.41 -7.40
N ALA A 98 10.86 2.03 -6.77
CA ALA A 98 12.20 2.15 -7.31
C ALA A 98 12.88 0.78 -7.52
N VAL A 99 12.75 -0.13 -6.53
CA VAL A 99 13.26 -1.50 -6.62
C VAL A 99 12.59 -2.28 -7.75
N ASP A 100 11.26 -2.17 -7.91
CA ASP A 100 10.57 -2.83 -9.02
C ASP A 100 10.97 -2.28 -10.38
N LYS A 101 11.15 -0.98 -10.51
CA LYS A 101 11.68 -0.35 -11.73
C LYS A 101 13.10 -0.83 -12.05
N LEU A 102 13.97 -0.90 -11.04
CA LEU A 102 15.31 -1.43 -11.20
C LEU A 102 15.31 -2.89 -11.66
N ARG A 103 14.44 -3.71 -11.05
CA ARG A 103 14.27 -5.11 -11.44
C ARG A 103 13.82 -5.27 -12.90
N LYS A 104 12.86 -4.45 -13.33
CA LYS A 104 12.39 -4.43 -14.72
C LYS A 104 13.52 -3.99 -15.65
N LEU A 105 14.22 -2.90 -15.32
CA LEU A 105 15.37 -2.43 -16.10
C LEU A 105 16.42 -3.53 -16.28
N LEU A 106 16.81 -4.22 -15.20
CA LEU A 106 17.82 -5.28 -15.27
C LEU A 106 17.40 -6.48 -16.14
N ARG A 107 16.09 -6.72 -16.29
CA ARG A 107 15.59 -7.77 -17.20
C ARG A 107 15.59 -7.34 -18.65
N ASP A 108 15.33 -6.06 -18.91
CA ASP A 108 15.11 -5.52 -20.25
C ASP A 108 16.37 -4.86 -20.81
N ILE A 109 17.51 -4.88 -20.08
CA ILE A 109 18.78 -4.34 -20.55
C ILE A 109 19.23 -5.05 -21.82
N ASP A 110 19.38 -4.27 -22.88
CA ASP A 110 20.04 -4.69 -24.11
C ASP A 110 21.48 -4.14 -24.13
N LEU A 111 22.42 -5.05 -24.01
CA LEU A 111 23.85 -4.73 -24.01
C LEU A 111 24.39 -4.26 -25.37
N THR A 112 23.59 -4.43 -26.43
CA THR A 112 23.96 -4.01 -27.79
C THR A 112 23.57 -2.57 -28.10
N GLN A 113 22.79 -1.93 -27.22
CA GLN A 113 22.39 -0.54 -27.40
C GLN A 113 23.56 0.43 -27.31
N THR A 114 23.67 1.28 -28.30
CA THR A 114 24.65 2.35 -28.38
C THR A 114 23.99 3.72 -28.45
N ASP A 115 24.71 4.74 -27.97
CA ASP A 115 24.32 6.13 -28.14
C ASP A 115 24.56 6.62 -29.60
N ASP A 116 24.17 7.86 -29.90
CA ASP A 116 24.34 8.50 -31.21
C ASP A 116 25.83 8.57 -31.64
N LYS A 117 26.77 8.33 -30.73
CA LYS A 117 28.23 8.32 -30.97
C LYS A 117 28.81 6.91 -31.04
N GLY A 118 27.94 5.89 -31.04
CA GLY A 118 28.34 4.47 -31.09
C GLY A 118 28.95 3.92 -29.80
N LYS A 119 28.80 4.61 -28.66
CA LYS A 119 29.24 4.11 -27.35
C LYS A 119 28.15 3.28 -26.70
N PRO A 120 28.46 2.14 -26.04
CA PRO A 120 27.46 1.38 -25.29
C PRO A 120 26.78 2.23 -24.22
N ILE A 121 25.44 2.25 -24.22
CA ILE A 121 24.64 2.92 -23.20
C ILE A 121 24.81 2.20 -21.86
N TYR A 122 24.84 0.86 -21.90
CA TYR A 122 25.03 0.03 -20.71
C TYR A 122 26.37 -0.70 -20.81
N THR A 123 27.22 -0.51 -19.81
CA THR A 123 28.48 -1.25 -19.72
C THR A 123 28.35 -2.40 -18.72
N LEU A 124 29.06 -3.49 -18.94
CA LEU A 124 29.13 -4.62 -18.01
C LEU A 124 29.52 -4.18 -16.59
N ASN A 125 30.46 -3.23 -16.49
CA ASN A 125 30.86 -2.70 -15.17
C ASN A 125 29.75 -1.99 -14.46
N THR A 126 28.98 -1.15 -15.15
CA THR A 126 27.82 -0.44 -14.57
C THR A 126 26.76 -1.43 -14.10
N ILE A 127 26.44 -2.42 -14.93
CA ILE A 127 25.46 -3.46 -14.61
C ILE A 127 25.92 -4.29 -13.41
N THR A 128 27.16 -4.73 -13.41
CA THR A 128 27.74 -5.51 -12.30
C THR A 128 27.75 -4.71 -11.00
N ALA A 129 28.08 -3.42 -11.05
CA ALA A 129 28.02 -2.54 -9.88
C ALA A 129 26.58 -2.40 -9.34
N THR A 130 25.62 -2.23 -10.24
CA THR A 130 24.19 -2.17 -9.87
C THR A 130 23.71 -3.47 -9.23
N ILE A 131 24.04 -4.63 -9.83
CA ILE A 131 23.66 -5.95 -9.29
C ILE A 131 24.26 -6.17 -7.89
N LYS A 132 25.49 -5.73 -7.63
CA LYS A 132 26.13 -5.82 -6.32
C LYS A 132 25.42 -4.98 -5.24
N GLN A 133 24.71 -3.92 -5.61
CA GLN A 133 23.97 -3.08 -4.68
C GLN A 133 22.55 -3.63 -4.37
N VAL A 134 22.00 -4.49 -5.23
CA VAL A 134 20.64 -5.04 -5.05
C VAL A 134 20.43 -5.71 -3.69
N PRO A 135 21.34 -6.57 -3.18
CA PRO A 135 21.13 -7.21 -1.88
C PRO A 135 21.02 -6.21 -0.72
N SER A 136 21.79 -5.11 -0.75
CA SER A 136 21.68 -4.03 0.24
C SER A 136 20.33 -3.34 0.16
N LEU A 137 19.88 -2.99 -1.03
CA LEU A 137 18.57 -2.35 -1.24
C LEU A 137 17.41 -3.24 -0.77
N VAL A 138 17.48 -4.54 -1.03
CA VAL A 138 16.46 -5.50 -0.58
C VAL A 138 16.45 -5.60 0.94
N LYS A 139 17.62 -5.62 1.57
CA LYS A 139 17.73 -5.65 3.02
C LYS A 139 17.17 -4.37 3.65
N ASP A 140 17.54 -3.20 3.11
CA ASP A 140 17.07 -1.90 3.60
C ASP A 140 15.54 -1.79 3.48
N LEU A 141 14.95 -2.34 2.41
CA LEU A 141 13.51 -2.44 2.21
C LEU A 141 12.85 -3.32 3.29
N ASP A 142 13.38 -4.53 3.53
CA ASP A 142 12.87 -5.47 4.53
C ASP A 142 12.96 -4.87 5.96
N ASP A 143 14.05 -4.18 6.27
CA ASP A 143 14.23 -3.50 7.55
C ASP A 143 13.23 -2.34 7.73
N ALA A 144 12.95 -1.58 6.67
CA ALA A 144 11.93 -0.52 6.67
C ALA A 144 10.51 -1.09 6.85
N GLU A 145 10.18 -2.19 6.17
CA GLU A 145 8.90 -2.90 6.34
C GLU A 145 8.68 -3.37 7.78
N LYS A 146 9.70 -3.97 8.38
CA LYS A 146 9.66 -4.42 9.78
C LYS A 146 9.50 -3.26 10.76
N ALA A 147 10.18 -2.13 10.52
CA ALA A 147 10.07 -0.95 11.35
C ALA A 147 8.63 -0.38 11.33
N ILE A 148 8.04 -0.24 10.15
CA ILE A 148 6.66 0.24 10.00
C ILE A 148 5.65 -0.73 10.62
N ALA A 149 5.82 -2.03 10.43
CA ALA A 149 4.96 -3.04 11.06
C ALA A 149 5.02 -2.94 12.59
N LYS A 150 6.21 -2.72 13.16
CA LYS A 150 6.40 -2.54 14.60
C LYS A 150 5.74 -1.25 15.11
N GLU A 151 5.89 -0.13 14.40
CA GLU A 151 5.24 1.14 14.73
C GLU A 151 3.71 1.02 14.72
N SER A 152 3.14 0.32 13.73
CA SER A 152 1.71 0.10 13.65
C SER A 152 1.16 -0.75 14.79
N MET A 153 1.90 -1.76 15.24
CA MET A 153 1.56 -2.56 16.42
C MET A 153 1.58 -1.74 17.72
N VAL A 154 2.55 -0.86 17.86
CA VAL A 154 2.65 0.04 19.04
C VAL A 154 1.51 1.04 19.04
N ALA A 155 1.19 1.63 17.89
CA ALA A 155 0.07 2.57 17.76
C ALA A 155 -1.29 1.89 18.06
N GLY A 156 -1.48 0.64 17.66
CA GLY A 156 -2.66 -0.16 18.03
C GLY A 156 -2.80 -0.37 19.54
N LYS A 157 -1.71 -0.71 20.22
CA LYS A 157 -1.70 -0.87 21.67
C LYS A 157 -1.99 0.44 22.42
N MET A 158 -1.46 1.58 21.93
CA MET A 158 -1.70 2.90 22.53
C MET A 158 -3.16 3.36 22.39
N ARG A 159 -3.89 2.91 21.36
CA ARG A 159 -5.30 3.23 21.13
C ARG A 159 -6.28 2.33 21.92
N GLY A 160 -5.78 1.49 22.83
CA GLY A 160 -6.63 0.65 23.69
C GLY A 160 -7.24 -0.58 23.01
N GLN A 161 -6.79 -0.93 21.81
CA GLN A 161 -7.17 -2.18 21.10
C GLN A 161 -6.39 -3.42 21.59
N GLY A 162 -5.51 -3.29 22.60
CA GLY A 162 -5.03 -4.46 23.32
C GLY A 162 -6.17 -4.97 24.20
N GLU A 163 -6.57 -6.23 24.03
CA GLU A 163 -7.37 -6.91 25.05
C GLU A 163 -6.73 -6.59 26.40
N LYS A 164 -7.42 -5.82 27.22
CA LYS A 164 -7.13 -5.76 28.65
C LYS A 164 -7.57 -7.10 29.18
N THR A 165 -6.68 -8.07 29.16
CA THR A 165 -6.76 -9.17 30.10
C THR A 165 -6.68 -8.50 31.47
N ILE A 166 -7.81 -8.38 32.12
CA ILE A 166 -7.86 -8.12 33.56
C ILE A 166 -7.16 -9.34 34.14
N MET A 167 -5.93 -9.14 34.59
CA MET A 167 -5.18 -10.20 35.26
C MET A 167 -5.95 -10.59 36.51
N GLU A 168 -6.50 -11.78 36.50
CA GLU A 168 -7.05 -12.49 37.67
C GLU A 168 -5.96 -12.92 38.65
N ASP A 169 -4.77 -12.35 38.60
CA ASP A 169 -3.62 -12.76 39.41
C ASP A 169 -3.52 -12.09 40.78
N GLU A 170 -4.57 -11.36 41.24
CA GLU A 170 -4.55 -10.76 42.59
C GLU A 170 -5.62 -11.32 43.56
N LEU A 171 -6.06 -12.54 43.37
CA LEU A 171 -6.88 -13.23 44.38
C LEU A 171 -6.22 -14.54 44.83
N ASN A 172 -5.01 -14.45 45.33
CA ASN A 172 -4.46 -15.44 46.27
C ASN A 172 -4.34 -14.77 47.64
N ILE A 173 -5.42 -14.86 48.40
CA ILE A 173 -5.40 -14.86 49.85
C ILE A 173 -6.02 -16.18 50.30
#